data_416d0faefbf891189f7af859dca3c7ef
#
_entry.id   416d0faefbf891189f7af859dca3c7ef
#
_cell.length_a   1.000
_cell.length_b   1.000
_cell.length_c   1.000
_cell.angle_alpha   90.00
_cell.angle_beta   90.00
_cell.angle_gamma   90.00
#
_symmetry.space_group_name_H-M   'P 1'
#
loop_
_entity.id
_entity.type
_entity.pdbx_description
1 polymer ?
#
loop_
_entity_poly.entity_id
_entity_poly.type
_entity_poly.pdbx_seq_one_letter_code
_entity_poly.pdbx_strand_id
1 'polypeptide(L)'
;MTVEVSRRSILIGGMAVLATALPVPAMALRLHALDSNSDKLNEGEKSMATITTKDGTQIFYKDWGPKDAQPIVFHHGWPLSSDDWDTQMLFSLANGYRVVAHDRRGHGRSSQVGTGHDMDHYASDASAVAEHLDLKNAIHVGHSTGGGEVARYVAKYGEPQRRVAKAVLISAVPPLMVKTEKNPGGTPIEVFDGFRKALADNRAQFYIDVPSGPFYGFNRTGAKVSQGVIQNWWRQGMMGGALAQYEGIKAFSETDQTDDLKAITVPTLVMQGDDDQIVPYKDASLLQAKLLKHGTLKIYPGFPHGMMTTHADVINADLLAFIRS
;
A
#
# COMPACT_ATOMS: atom_id res chain seq x y z
N MET A 1 60.68 -16.45 5.94
CA MET A 1 60.43 -15.17 6.56
C MET A 1 58.99 -15.19 7.08
N THR A 2 58.86 -15.51 8.34
CA THR A 2 57.60 -15.58 9.09
C THR A 2 57.34 -14.20 9.69
N VAL A 3 56.17 -13.61 9.43
CA VAL A 3 55.74 -12.34 10.01
C VAL A 3 54.76 -12.62 11.14
N GLU A 4 55.20 -12.38 12.36
CA GLU A 4 54.34 -12.39 13.57
C GLU A 4 53.40 -11.20 13.57
N VAL A 5 52.12 -11.44 13.83
CA VAL A 5 51.09 -10.40 14.07
C VAL A 5 50.86 -10.28 15.57
N SER A 6 51.31 -9.17 16.12
CA SER A 6 51.14 -8.77 17.51
C SER A 6 49.71 -8.36 17.83
N ARG A 7 49.11 -8.97 18.87
CA ARG A 7 47.86 -8.56 19.47
C ARG A 7 48.06 -7.28 20.29
N ARG A 8 47.47 -6.16 19.90
CA ARG A 8 47.31 -4.98 20.74
C ARG A 8 45.85 -4.84 21.21
N SER A 9 45.72 -4.90 22.52
CA SER A 9 44.51 -4.60 23.28
C SER A 9 44.09 -3.14 23.08
N ILE A 10 42.86 -2.88 22.67
CA ILE A 10 42.30 -1.53 22.65
C ILE A 10 41.45 -1.35 23.91
N LEU A 11 41.90 -0.48 24.78
CA LEU A 11 41.17 0.06 25.91
C LEU A 11 40.04 0.99 25.37
N ILE A 12 38.78 0.68 25.71
CA ILE A 12 37.67 1.56 25.43
C ILE A 12 37.56 2.56 26.58
N GLY A 13 37.96 3.81 26.32
CA GLY A 13 37.70 4.95 27.20
C GLY A 13 36.24 5.39 27.06
N GLY A 14 35.48 5.27 28.13
CA GLY A 14 34.10 5.77 28.17
C GLY A 14 34.06 7.31 28.22
N MET A 15 33.48 7.94 27.23
CA MET A 15 33.02 9.35 27.29
C MET A 15 31.54 9.35 27.63
N ALA A 16 31.22 9.81 28.85
CA ALA A 16 29.88 10.11 29.25
C ALA A 16 29.40 11.43 28.59
N VAL A 17 28.49 11.36 27.63
CA VAL A 17 27.81 12.52 27.09
C VAL A 17 26.56 12.76 27.94
N LEU A 18 26.55 13.84 28.73
CA LEU A 18 25.35 14.34 29.38
C LEU A 18 24.41 14.90 28.30
N ALA A 19 23.36 14.16 27.96
CA ALA A 19 22.26 14.66 27.17
C ALA A 19 21.23 15.33 28.10
N THR A 20 21.09 16.64 28.01
CA THR A 20 20.00 17.38 28.63
C THR A 20 18.71 17.11 27.86
N ALA A 21 17.86 16.27 28.41
CA ALA A 21 16.54 15.98 27.84
C ALA A 21 15.58 17.14 28.18
N LEU A 22 15.05 17.79 27.14
CA LEU A 22 13.86 18.62 27.26
C LEU A 22 12.62 17.69 27.39
N PRO A 23 11.62 18.05 28.23
CA PRO A 23 10.46 17.17 28.43
C PRO A 23 9.57 17.20 27.19
N VAL A 24 9.50 16.08 26.49
CA VAL A 24 8.42 15.79 25.53
C VAL A 24 7.19 15.39 26.35
N PRO A 25 5.99 15.95 26.11
CA PRO A 25 4.80 15.52 26.82
C PRO A 25 4.55 14.04 26.52
N ALA A 26 4.63 13.23 27.56
CA ALA A 26 4.30 11.82 27.50
C ALA A 26 2.81 11.67 27.20
N MET A 27 2.49 11.41 25.94
CA MET A 27 1.19 10.88 25.55
C MET A 27 1.16 9.43 26.04
N ALA A 28 0.61 9.22 27.23
CA ALA A 28 0.51 7.91 27.85
C ALA A 28 -0.32 7.00 26.95
N LEU A 29 0.37 6.09 26.25
CA LEU A 29 -0.25 4.92 25.61
C LEU A 29 -0.90 4.11 26.74
N ARG A 30 -2.20 4.23 26.95
CA ARG A 30 -2.96 3.29 27.75
C ARG A 30 -3.08 1.99 26.94
N LEU A 31 -2.08 1.13 27.07
CA LEU A 31 -2.23 -0.28 26.82
C LEU A 31 -3.22 -0.79 27.88
N HIS A 32 -4.50 -0.87 27.50
CA HIS A 32 -5.44 -1.67 28.30
C HIS A 32 -4.92 -3.10 28.27
N ALA A 33 -4.62 -3.63 29.44
CA ALA A 33 -4.30 -5.03 29.61
C ALA A 33 -5.39 -5.84 28.93
N LEU A 34 -4.98 -6.61 27.92
CA LEU A 34 -5.81 -7.67 27.36
C LEU A 34 -5.99 -8.69 28.50
N ASP A 35 -7.22 -8.77 28.99
CA ASP A 35 -7.60 -9.75 30.00
C ASP A 35 -7.14 -11.14 29.56
N SER A 36 -6.36 -11.77 30.44
CA SER A 36 -5.87 -13.12 30.28
C SER A 36 -7.02 -14.11 30.48
N ASN A 37 -7.91 -14.25 29.51
CA ASN A 37 -8.81 -15.39 29.41
C ASN A 37 -8.21 -16.38 28.42
N SER A 38 -7.14 -17.04 28.86
CA SER A 38 -6.47 -18.14 28.17
C SER A 38 -7.19 -19.44 28.44
N ASP A 39 -8.39 -19.61 27.88
CA ASP A 39 -8.98 -20.94 27.90
C ASP A 39 -9.45 -21.35 26.51
N LYS A 40 -8.74 -22.37 26.01
CA LYS A 40 -8.96 -23.14 24.77
C LYS A 40 -8.45 -22.52 23.47
N LEU A 41 -7.14 -22.37 23.39
CA LEU A 41 -6.48 -22.51 22.11
C LEU A 41 -6.52 -23.97 21.69
N ASN A 42 -7.42 -24.30 20.76
CA ASN A 42 -7.34 -25.53 20.01
C ASN A 42 -5.94 -25.58 19.37
N GLU A 43 -5.17 -26.62 19.65
CA GLU A 43 -3.94 -27.01 18.97
C GLU A 43 -4.27 -27.54 17.54
N GLY A 44 -4.88 -26.70 16.71
CA GLY A 44 -5.00 -26.91 15.29
C GLY A 44 -4.05 -25.92 14.62
N GLU A 45 -3.22 -26.43 13.72
CA GLU A 45 -2.21 -25.72 12.91
C GLU A 45 -2.49 -24.22 12.77
N LYS A 46 -1.59 -23.37 13.27
CA LYS A 46 -1.58 -21.93 12.99
C LYS A 46 -1.21 -21.73 11.52
N SER A 47 -2.12 -22.08 10.61
CA SER A 47 -1.97 -21.73 9.19
C SER A 47 -2.03 -20.22 9.06
N MET A 48 -1.24 -19.67 8.13
CA MET A 48 -1.40 -18.27 7.75
C MET A 48 -2.85 -18.03 7.33
N ALA A 49 -3.42 -16.87 7.70
CA ALA A 49 -4.80 -16.55 7.34
C ALA A 49 -4.90 -16.38 5.82
N THR A 50 -5.48 -17.37 5.15
CA THR A 50 -5.67 -17.39 3.69
C THR A 50 -7.11 -17.77 3.35
N ILE A 51 -7.58 -17.29 2.23
CA ILE A 51 -8.80 -17.78 1.57
C ILE A 51 -8.41 -18.43 0.25
N THR A 52 -9.26 -19.33 -0.25
CA THR A 52 -9.14 -19.86 -1.62
C THR A 52 -10.23 -19.25 -2.48
N THR A 53 -9.86 -18.57 -3.55
CA THR A 53 -10.78 -17.97 -4.52
C THR A 53 -11.43 -19.05 -5.41
N LYS A 54 -12.41 -18.67 -6.24
CA LYS A 54 -13.14 -19.60 -7.13
C LYS A 54 -12.23 -20.28 -8.15
N ASP A 55 -11.12 -19.65 -8.55
CA ASP A 55 -10.14 -20.20 -9.49
C ASP A 55 -9.01 -20.98 -8.78
N GLY A 56 -9.11 -21.19 -7.46
CA GLY A 56 -8.15 -21.96 -6.67
C GLY A 56 -6.95 -21.14 -6.17
N THR A 57 -6.90 -19.83 -6.42
CA THR A 57 -5.82 -18.97 -5.92
C THR A 57 -5.96 -18.75 -4.42
N GLN A 58 -4.88 -18.96 -3.66
CA GLN A 58 -4.87 -18.63 -2.23
C GLN A 58 -4.45 -17.17 -2.03
N ILE A 59 -5.29 -16.42 -1.33
CA ILE A 59 -5.07 -15.01 -0.99
C ILE A 59 -4.82 -14.90 0.50
N PHE A 60 -3.62 -14.45 0.86
CA PHE A 60 -3.26 -14.12 2.25
C PHE A 60 -3.91 -12.81 2.67
N TYR A 61 -4.34 -12.73 3.93
CA TYR A 61 -4.85 -11.49 4.52
C TYR A 61 -4.43 -11.32 5.98
N LYS A 62 -4.42 -10.08 6.44
CA LYS A 62 -4.35 -9.65 7.83
C LYS A 62 -5.74 -9.17 8.23
N ASP A 63 -6.18 -9.47 9.46
CA ASP A 63 -7.46 -9.04 10.00
C ASP A 63 -7.32 -8.84 11.51
N TRP A 64 -7.14 -7.58 11.91
CA TRP A 64 -6.86 -7.19 13.29
C TRP A 64 -7.93 -6.27 13.85
N GLY A 65 -8.11 -6.31 15.17
CA GLY A 65 -9.05 -5.48 15.91
C GLY A 65 -10.42 -6.14 16.17
N PRO A 66 -11.32 -5.40 16.83
CA PRO A 66 -12.65 -5.89 17.17
C PRO A 66 -13.45 -6.23 15.92
N LYS A 67 -14.10 -7.39 15.89
CA LYS A 67 -14.84 -7.86 14.71
C LYS A 67 -16.12 -7.07 14.42
N ASP A 68 -16.66 -6.39 15.42
CA ASP A 68 -17.83 -5.52 15.37
C ASP A 68 -17.50 -4.05 15.05
N ALA A 69 -16.21 -3.68 15.09
CA ALA A 69 -15.78 -2.34 14.69
C ALA A 69 -15.87 -2.14 13.17
N GLN A 70 -16.06 -0.87 12.74
CA GLN A 70 -16.08 -0.53 11.31
C GLN A 70 -14.76 -0.94 10.66
N PRO A 71 -14.82 -1.74 9.56
CA PRO A 71 -13.61 -2.20 8.89
C PRO A 71 -13.00 -1.15 7.96
N ILE A 72 -11.67 -1.05 7.99
CA ILE A 72 -10.86 -0.36 6.99
C ILE A 72 -10.06 -1.42 6.25
N VAL A 73 -10.21 -1.47 4.93
CA VAL A 73 -9.55 -2.44 4.05
C VAL A 73 -8.49 -1.74 3.23
N PHE A 74 -7.24 -2.21 3.34
CA PHE A 74 -6.09 -1.61 2.69
C PHE A 74 -5.63 -2.44 1.49
N HIS A 75 -5.40 -1.76 0.36
CA HIS A 75 -5.00 -2.33 -0.92
C HIS A 75 -3.63 -1.79 -1.32
N HIS A 76 -2.61 -2.65 -1.36
CA HIS A 76 -1.22 -2.24 -1.58
C HIS A 76 -0.90 -1.85 -3.03
N GLY A 77 0.15 -1.03 -3.21
CA GLY A 77 0.73 -0.69 -4.50
C GLY A 77 1.54 -1.83 -5.12
N TRP A 78 1.90 -1.69 -6.40
CA TRP A 78 2.85 -2.59 -7.07
C TRP A 78 4.29 -2.19 -6.70
N PRO A 79 5.20 -3.13 -6.49
CA PRO A 79 5.08 -4.59 -6.42
C PRO A 79 5.01 -5.11 -4.97
N LEU A 80 4.40 -4.35 -4.09
CA LEU A 80 4.45 -4.49 -2.64
C LEU A 80 3.53 -5.62 -2.11
N SER A 81 3.23 -5.58 -0.82
CA SER A 81 2.35 -6.50 -0.10
C SER A 81 1.54 -5.74 0.95
N SER A 82 0.69 -6.41 1.68
CA SER A 82 -0.04 -5.82 2.82
C SER A 82 0.87 -5.26 3.92
N ASP A 83 2.16 -5.60 3.92
CA ASP A 83 3.14 -5.07 4.89
C ASP A 83 3.43 -3.58 4.67
N ASP A 84 3.15 -3.04 3.49
CA ASP A 84 3.29 -1.62 3.19
C ASP A 84 2.33 -0.75 4.02
N TRP A 85 1.24 -1.35 4.49
CA TRP A 85 0.21 -0.71 5.28
C TRP A 85 0.35 -0.81 6.80
N ASP A 86 1.42 -1.44 7.31
CA ASP A 86 1.57 -1.71 8.76
C ASP A 86 1.42 -0.45 9.61
N THR A 87 1.98 0.68 9.17
CA THR A 87 1.88 1.96 9.88
C THR A 87 0.44 2.47 9.95
N GLN A 88 -0.31 2.44 8.84
CA GLN A 88 -1.70 2.88 8.77
C GLN A 88 -2.63 1.92 9.51
N MET A 89 -2.34 0.62 9.42
CA MET A 89 -3.10 -0.42 10.13
C MET A 89 -2.97 -0.26 11.64
N LEU A 90 -1.74 -0.12 12.17
CA LEU A 90 -1.50 0.10 13.60
C LEU A 90 -2.13 1.40 14.09
N PHE A 91 -2.03 2.49 13.30
CA PHE A 91 -2.67 3.76 13.62
C PHE A 91 -4.20 3.64 13.68
N SER A 92 -4.81 2.99 12.69
CA SER A 92 -6.27 2.81 12.62
C SER A 92 -6.77 1.88 13.73
N LEU A 93 -6.03 0.82 14.04
CA LEU A 93 -6.30 -0.09 15.15
C LEU A 93 -6.29 0.65 16.50
N ALA A 94 -5.31 1.52 16.74
CA ALA A 94 -5.23 2.35 17.94
C ALA A 94 -6.40 3.36 18.04
N ASN A 95 -7.06 3.66 16.93
CA ASN A 95 -8.25 4.51 16.87
C ASN A 95 -9.58 3.73 16.90
N GLY A 96 -9.54 2.42 17.19
CA GLY A 96 -10.72 1.59 17.43
C GLY A 96 -11.36 0.97 16.19
N TYR A 97 -10.68 0.95 15.04
CA TYR A 97 -11.17 0.32 13.81
C TYR A 97 -10.74 -1.15 13.71
N ARG A 98 -11.53 -1.97 13.02
CA ARG A 98 -11.06 -3.23 12.47
C ARG A 98 -10.24 -2.95 11.23
N VAL A 99 -9.06 -3.54 11.10
CA VAL A 99 -8.17 -3.30 9.96
C VAL A 99 -7.90 -4.60 9.21
N VAL A 100 -8.10 -4.56 7.90
CA VAL A 100 -7.90 -5.69 7.00
C VAL A 100 -6.97 -5.26 5.88
N ALA A 101 -6.03 -6.13 5.51
CA ALA A 101 -5.20 -5.95 4.31
C ALA A 101 -4.91 -7.32 3.71
N HIS A 102 -4.85 -7.42 2.39
CA HIS A 102 -4.50 -8.67 1.72
C HIS A 102 -3.27 -8.49 0.84
N ASP A 103 -2.56 -9.58 0.61
CA ASP A 103 -1.55 -9.64 -0.43
C ASP A 103 -2.25 -10.01 -1.75
N ARG A 104 -2.14 -9.15 -2.78
CA ARG A 104 -2.70 -9.44 -4.11
C ARG A 104 -2.15 -10.74 -4.65
N ARG A 105 -2.92 -11.48 -5.49
CA ARG A 105 -2.40 -12.66 -6.20
C ARG A 105 -1.04 -12.36 -6.83
N GLY A 106 -0.11 -13.29 -6.75
CA GLY A 106 1.25 -13.14 -7.24
C GLY A 106 2.16 -12.22 -6.42
N HIS A 107 1.69 -11.68 -5.31
CA HIS A 107 2.45 -10.78 -4.44
C HIS A 107 2.52 -11.34 -3.01
N GLY A 108 3.55 -10.93 -2.28
CA GLY A 108 3.72 -11.27 -0.87
C GLY A 108 3.58 -12.76 -0.56
N ARG A 109 2.63 -13.10 0.30
CA ARG A 109 2.34 -14.46 0.79
C ARG A 109 1.20 -15.16 0.04
N SER A 110 0.56 -14.46 -0.90
CA SER A 110 -0.47 -15.06 -1.78
C SER A 110 0.15 -15.97 -2.83
N SER A 111 -0.65 -16.90 -3.39
CA SER A 111 -0.20 -17.81 -4.44
C SER A 111 0.43 -17.09 -5.62
N GLN A 112 1.60 -17.57 -6.04
CA GLN A 112 2.30 -17.08 -7.23
C GLN A 112 1.79 -17.79 -8.47
N VAL A 113 0.55 -17.46 -8.86
CA VAL A 113 -0.11 -18.05 -10.04
C VAL A 113 0.43 -17.47 -11.34
N GLY A 114 0.26 -18.21 -12.45
CA GLY A 114 0.74 -17.82 -13.78
C GLY A 114 -0.24 -16.95 -14.57
N THR A 115 -1.44 -16.64 -14.05
CA THR A 115 -2.50 -15.94 -14.77
C THR A 115 -3.33 -15.06 -13.86
N GLY A 116 -4.20 -14.22 -14.45
CA GLY A 116 -5.11 -13.36 -13.69
C GLY A 116 -4.45 -12.10 -13.11
N HIS A 117 -3.37 -11.64 -13.72
CA HIS A 117 -2.65 -10.43 -13.28
C HIS A 117 -3.23 -9.18 -13.94
N ASP A 118 -4.51 -8.92 -13.70
CA ASP A 118 -5.27 -7.79 -14.21
C ASP A 118 -6.23 -7.23 -13.15
N MET A 119 -6.78 -6.03 -13.38
CA MET A 119 -7.63 -5.34 -12.41
C MET A 119 -8.95 -6.07 -12.14
N ASP A 120 -9.47 -6.86 -13.06
CA ASP A 120 -10.71 -7.62 -12.85
C ASP A 120 -10.50 -8.76 -11.85
N HIS A 121 -9.41 -9.51 -12.00
CA HIS A 121 -9.05 -10.55 -11.05
C HIS A 121 -8.68 -9.97 -9.68
N TYR A 122 -7.91 -8.88 -9.64
CA TYR A 122 -7.55 -8.21 -8.38
C TYR A 122 -8.79 -7.77 -7.59
N ALA A 123 -9.74 -7.12 -8.25
CA ALA A 123 -10.99 -6.71 -7.63
C ALA A 123 -11.88 -7.89 -7.23
N SER A 124 -11.87 -8.98 -8.00
CA SER A 124 -12.58 -10.23 -7.66
C SER A 124 -11.99 -10.90 -6.42
N ASP A 125 -10.66 -10.91 -6.29
CA ASP A 125 -9.98 -11.44 -5.09
C ASP A 125 -10.31 -10.61 -3.85
N ALA A 126 -10.28 -9.27 -3.98
CA ALA A 126 -10.69 -8.36 -2.92
C ALA A 126 -12.15 -8.61 -2.50
N SER A 127 -13.06 -8.89 -3.46
CA SER A 127 -14.44 -9.27 -3.17
C SER A 127 -14.51 -10.59 -2.41
N ALA A 128 -13.72 -11.58 -2.78
CA ALA A 128 -13.69 -12.86 -2.09
C ALA A 128 -13.22 -12.71 -0.62
N VAL A 129 -12.22 -11.85 -0.37
CA VAL A 129 -11.78 -11.52 1.00
C VAL A 129 -12.89 -10.81 1.78
N ALA A 130 -13.54 -9.81 1.18
CA ALA A 130 -14.63 -9.06 1.81
C ALA A 130 -15.84 -9.94 2.14
N GLU A 131 -16.18 -10.87 1.26
CA GLU A 131 -17.26 -11.86 1.47
C GLU A 131 -16.91 -12.86 2.55
N HIS A 132 -15.69 -13.43 2.52
CA HIS A 132 -15.22 -14.39 3.52
C HIS A 132 -15.23 -13.82 4.95
N LEU A 133 -14.82 -12.56 5.11
CA LEU A 133 -14.78 -11.87 6.39
C LEU A 133 -16.11 -11.18 6.76
N ASP A 134 -17.14 -11.32 5.93
CA ASP A 134 -18.44 -10.63 6.00
C ASP A 134 -18.30 -9.13 6.29
N LEU A 135 -17.39 -8.46 5.58
CA LEU A 135 -17.16 -7.02 5.75
C LEU A 135 -18.37 -6.24 5.27
N LYS A 136 -18.89 -5.36 6.11
CA LYS A 136 -20.02 -4.47 5.83
C LYS A 136 -19.66 -3.06 6.23
N ASN A 137 -20.21 -2.07 5.53
CA ASN A 137 -19.96 -0.66 5.80
C ASN A 137 -18.45 -0.34 5.84
N ALA A 138 -17.67 -1.02 4.97
CA ALA A 138 -16.22 -0.95 4.97
C ALA A 138 -15.70 0.32 4.28
N ILE A 139 -14.55 0.79 4.73
CA ILE A 139 -13.81 1.88 4.09
C ILE A 139 -12.65 1.26 3.34
N HIS A 140 -12.59 1.45 2.03
CA HIS A 140 -11.53 0.90 1.20
C HIS A 140 -10.48 1.95 0.90
N VAL A 141 -9.22 1.68 1.23
CA VAL A 141 -8.07 2.59 1.07
C VAL A 141 -7.06 1.93 0.15
N GLY A 142 -6.76 2.54 -0.99
CA GLY A 142 -5.82 2.00 -1.97
C GLY A 142 -4.71 2.96 -2.34
N HIS A 143 -3.48 2.46 -2.38
CA HIS A 143 -2.31 3.19 -2.82
C HIS A 143 -1.89 2.75 -4.23
N SER A 144 -1.61 3.71 -5.14
CA SER A 144 -1.08 3.42 -6.46
C SER A 144 -1.95 2.40 -7.23
N THR A 145 -1.40 1.25 -7.63
CA THR A 145 -2.14 0.12 -8.21
C THR A 145 -3.31 -0.33 -7.32
N GLY A 146 -3.13 -0.31 -6.00
CA GLY A 146 -4.20 -0.62 -5.04
C GLY A 146 -5.36 0.37 -5.10
N GLY A 147 -5.11 1.62 -5.49
CA GLY A 147 -6.18 2.58 -5.78
C GLY A 147 -6.98 2.20 -7.03
N GLY A 148 -6.34 1.63 -8.04
CA GLY A 148 -7.03 1.02 -9.19
C GLY A 148 -7.87 -0.19 -8.78
N GLU A 149 -7.34 -1.05 -7.93
CA GLU A 149 -8.08 -2.18 -7.38
C GLU A 149 -9.31 -1.71 -6.57
N VAL A 150 -9.17 -0.67 -5.73
CA VAL A 150 -10.30 -0.06 -5.00
C VAL A 150 -11.34 0.48 -5.97
N ALA A 151 -10.94 1.25 -6.98
CA ALA A 151 -11.88 1.82 -7.95
C ALA A 151 -12.71 0.71 -8.64
N ARG A 152 -12.05 -0.34 -9.13
CA ARG A 152 -12.68 -1.48 -9.78
C ARG A 152 -13.55 -2.30 -8.81
N TYR A 153 -13.06 -2.55 -7.58
CA TYR A 153 -13.80 -3.28 -6.57
C TYR A 153 -15.07 -2.53 -6.16
N VAL A 154 -14.98 -1.24 -5.84
CA VAL A 154 -16.13 -0.44 -5.40
C VAL A 154 -17.19 -0.40 -6.49
N ALA A 155 -16.80 -0.13 -7.74
CA ALA A 155 -17.73 -0.04 -8.86
C ALA A 155 -18.42 -1.37 -9.20
N LYS A 156 -17.68 -2.49 -9.22
CA LYS A 156 -18.20 -3.78 -9.70
C LYS A 156 -18.79 -4.69 -8.62
N TYR A 157 -18.29 -4.57 -7.38
CA TYR A 157 -18.67 -5.48 -6.30
C TYR A 157 -19.18 -4.74 -5.05
N GLY A 158 -18.42 -3.80 -4.54
CA GLY A 158 -18.64 -3.19 -3.23
C GLY A 158 -19.95 -2.44 -3.11
N GLU A 159 -20.25 -1.51 -4.02
CA GLU A 159 -21.53 -0.77 -4.03
C GLU A 159 -22.70 -1.63 -4.44
N PRO A 160 -22.63 -2.45 -5.51
CA PRO A 160 -23.72 -3.37 -5.85
C PRO A 160 -24.11 -4.30 -4.70
N GLN A 161 -23.16 -4.73 -3.88
CA GLN A 161 -23.38 -5.57 -2.71
C GLN A 161 -23.67 -4.76 -1.42
N ARG A 162 -23.64 -3.43 -1.47
CA ARG A 162 -23.84 -2.51 -0.33
C ARG A 162 -22.87 -2.76 0.83
N ARG A 163 -21.60 -3.07 0.50
CA ARG A 163 -20.56 -3.38 1.47
C ARG A 163 -19.64 -2.19 1.79
N VAL A 164 -19.65 -1.14 0.97
CA VAL A 164 -18.72 0.00 1.05
C VAL A 164 -19.42 1.23 1.62
N ALA A 165 -18.76 1.88 2.58
CA ALA A 165 -19.20 3.15 3.13
C ALA A 165 -18.48 4.34 2.47
N LYS A 166 -17.16 4.22 2.30
CA LYS A 166 -16.28 5.27 1.75
C LYS A 166 -15.12 4.63 0.99
N ALA A 167 -14.51 5.40 0.08
CA ALA A 167 -13.28 5.04 -0.60
C ALA A 167 -12.19 6.10 -0.42
N VAL A 168 -10.93 5.68 -0.45
CA VAL A 168 -9.76 6.58 -0.42
C VAL A 168 -8.76 6.12 -1.48
N LEU A 169 -8.36 7.05 -2.33
CA LEU A 169 -7.41 6.83 -3.42
C LEU A 169 -6.14 7.66 -3.12
N ILE A 170 -5.04 6.98 -2.78
CA ILE A 170 -3.77 7.63 -2.44
C ILE A 170 -2.77 7.41 -3.57
N SER A 171 -2.29 8.48 -4.21
CA SER A 171 -1.35 8.40 -5.34
C SER A 171 -1.77 7.35 -6.38
N ALA A 172 -3.07 7.26 -6.65
CA ALA A 172 -3.70 6.14 -7.34
C ALA A 172 -3.59 6.26 -8.86
N VAL A 173 -3.49 5.11 -9.55
CA VAL A 173 -3.27 5.03 -11.00
C VAL A 173 -4.46 5.40 -11.90
N PRO A 174 -5.75 5.29 -11.48
CA PRO A 174 -6.86 5.70 -12.35
C PRO A 174 -6.82 7.19 -12.75
N PRO A 175 -7.47 7.58 -13.86
CA PRO A 175 -8.30 6.76 -14.73
C PRO A 175 -7.50 5.88 -15.70
N LEU A 176 -6.34 6.31 -16.17
CA LEU A 176 -5.49 5.59 -17.12
C LEU A 176 -4.10 6.22 -17.11
N MET A 177 -3.04 5.41 -16.92
CA MET A 177 -1.68 5.96 -16.91
C MET A 177 -1.09 6.12 -18.32
N VAL A 178 -1.29 5.13 -19.18
CA VAL A 178 -0.68 5.15 -20.52
C VAL A 178 -1.27 6.26 -21.40
N LYS A 179 -0.41 6.88 -22.19
CA LYS A 179 -0.82 7.86 -23.20
C LYS A 179 -1.59 7.18 -24.32
N THR A 180 -2.81 7.68 -24.58
CA THR A 180 -3.69 7.25 -25.67
C THR A 180 -4.40 8.48 -26.25
N GLU A 181 -5.21 8.29 -27.29
CA GLU A 181 -6.09 9.35 -27.78
C GLU A 181 -7.06 9.85 -26.69
N LYS A 182 -7.53 8.96 -25.82
CA LYS A 182 -8.41 9.30 -24.68
C LYS A 182 -7.66 9.89 -23.50
N ASN A 183 -6.36 9.68 -23.39
CA ASN A 183 -5.49 10.19 -22.33
C ASN A 183 -4.23 10.83 -22.95
N PRO A 184 -4.33 11.99 -23.60
CA PRO A 184 -3.20 12.60 -24.31
C PRO A 184 -2.09 13.10 -23.36
N GLY A 185 -2.39 13.36 -22.10
CA GLY A 185 -1.43 13.72 -21.05
C GLY A 185 -0.72 12.53 -20.41
N GLY A 186 -1.17 11.31 -20.71
CA GLY A 186 -0.63 10.09 -20.09
C GLY A 186 0.85 9.83 -20.41
N THR A 187 1.43 8.93 -19.66
CA THR A 187 2.83 8.50 -19.78
C THR A 187 3.02 7.64 -21.04
N PRO A 188 4.04 7.89 -21.88
CA PRO A 188 4.34 7.08 -23.05
C PRO A 188 4.53 5.59 -22.70
N ILE A 189 4.08 4.68 -23.58
CA ILE A 189 4.16 3.22 -23.35
C ILE A 189 5.61 2.75 -23.13
N GLU A 190 6.57 3.41 -23.77
CA GLU A 190 7.99 3.11 -23.69
C GLU A 190 8.55 3.20 -22.26
N VAL A 191 7.95 4.02 -21.42
CA VAL A 191 8.32 4.11 -19.99
C VAL A 191 7.96 2.79 -19.27
N PHE A 192 6.77 2.26 -19.52
CA PHE A 192 6.31 1.00 -18.93
C PHE A 192 7.04 -0.20 -19.53
N ASP A 193 7.40 -0.16 -20.81
CA ASP A 193 8.27 -1.15 -21.44
C ASP A 193 9.68 -1.12 -20.83
N GLY A 194 10.16 0.06 -20.47
CA GLY A 194 11.38 0.25 -19.70
C GLY A 194 11.32 -0.45 -18.33
N PHE A 195 10.19 -0.37 -17.63
CA PHE A 195 9.98 -1.08 -16.35
C PHE A 195 9.97 -2.60 -16.55
N ARG A 196 9.26 -3.10 -17.60
CA ARG A 196 9.26 -4.53 -17.96
C ARG A 196 10.68 -5.02 -18.23
N LYS A 197 11.44 -4.25 -19.01
CA LYS A 197 12.83 -4.56 -19.32
C LYS A 197 13.72 -4.57 -18.07
N ALA A 198 13.65 -3.55 -17.23
CA ALA A 198 14.44 -3.46 -16.01
C ALA A 198 14.14 -4.62 -15.04
N LEU A 199 12.85 -4.99 -14.92
CA LEU A 199 12.43 -6.15 -14.13
C LEU A 199 12.99 -7.46 -14.71
N ALA A 200 12.94 -7.64 -16.02
CA ALA A 200 13.45 -8.84 -16.67
C ALA A 200 14.98 -8.95 -16.62
N ASP A 201 15.70 -7.83 -16.76
CA ASP A 201 17.15 -7.80 -16.77
C ASP A 201 17.73 -8.03 -15.35
N ASN A 202 17.25 -7.29 -14.35
CA ASN A 202 17.70 -7.41 -12.96
C ASN A 202 16.65 -6.86 -11.98
N ARG A 203 15.64 -7.67 -11.67
CA ARG A 203 14.57 -7.30 -10.74
C ARG A 203 15.09 -6.81 -9.38
N ALA A 204 16.14 -7.44 -8.86
CA ALA A 204 16.65 -7.10 -7.54
C ALA A 204 17.24 -5.69 -7.50
N GLN A 205 18.00 -5.30 -8.54
CA GLN A 205 18.56 -3.94 -8.65
C GLN A 205 17.45 -2.91 -8.93
N PHE A 206 16.54 -3.22 -9.85
CA PHE A 206 15.41 -2.34 -10.16
C PHE A 206 14.59 -2.00 -8.90
N TYR A 207 14.39 -2.98 -8.02
CA TYR A 207 13.67 -2.79 -6.77
C TYR A 207 14.48 -2.10 -5.66
N ILE A 208 15.77 -1.87 -5.86
CA ILE A 208 16.57 -0.94 -5.06
C ILE A 208 16.49 0.48 -5.66
N ASP A 209 16.58 0.61 -6.97
CA ASP A 209 16.67 1.92 -7.65
C ASP A 209 15.38 2.73 -7.48
N VAL A 210 14.21 2.10 -7.65
CA VAL A 210 12.91 2.76 -7.55
C VAL A 210 12.68 3.42 -6.17
N PRO A 211 12.78 2.71 -5.03
CA PRO A 211 12.61 3.33 -3.71
C PRO A 211 13.77 4.23 -3.29
N SER A 212 14.99 4.04 -3.84
CA SER A 212 16.13 4.92 -3.57
C SER A 212 15.99 6.31 -4.20
N GLY A 213 15.07 6.45 -5.14
CA GLY A 213 14.88 7.68 -5.91
C GLY A 213 13.42 8.13 -5.97
N PRO A 214 12.74 7.88 -7.10
CA PRO A 214 11.48 8.55 -7.43
C PRO A 214 10.30 8.17 -6.53
N PHE A 215 10.27 6.95 -5.97
CA PHE A 215 9.12 6.48 -5.21
C PHE A 215 8.91 7.25 -3.90
N TYR A 216 9.99 7.47 -3.15
CA TYR A 216 9.98 8.20 -1.88
C TYR A 216 10.53 9.62 -1.97
N GLY A 217 10.89 10.08 -3.18
CA GLY A 217 11.51 11.38 -3.38
C GLY A 217 12.93 11.46 -2.79
N PHE A 218 13.59 10.33 -2.54
CA PHE A 218 14.94 10.29 -1.97
C PHE A 218 16.02 10.83 -2.91
N ASN A 219 15.69 11.03 -4.19
CA ASN A 219 16.53 11.72 -5.18
C ASN A 219 16.44 13.25 -5.10
N ARG A 220 15.61 13.82 -4.23
CA ARG A 220 15.47 15.28 -4.07
C ARG A 220 16.54 15.84 -3.15
N THR A 221 16.98 17.06 -3.42
CA THR A 221 17.94 17.77 -2.57
C THR A 221 17.38 17.92 -1.16
N GLY A 222 18.16 17.53 -0.16
CA GLY A 222 17.79 17.60 1.25
C GLY A 222 16.85 16.49 1.74
N ALA A 223 16.54 15.49 0.89
CA ALA A 223 15.73 14.34 1.30
C ALA A 223 16.39 13.55 2.46
N LYS A 224 15.58 13.14 3.43
CA LYS A 224 16.02 12.28 4.54
C LYS A 224 15.92 10.82 4.10
N VAL A 225 16.96 10.32 3.44
CA VAL A 225 16.99 8.93 2.93
C VAL A 225 16.98 7.94 4.10
N SER A 226 16.10 6.94 4.01
CA SER A 226 16.02 5.83 4.96
C SER A 226 16.35 4.50 4.29
N GLN A 227 17.48 3.91 4.64
CA GLN A 227 17.88 2.60 4.12
C GLN A 227 16.91 1.48 4.56
N GLY A 228 16.34 1.59 5.76
CA GLY A 228 15.35 0.64 6.24
C GLY A 228 14.07 0.66 5.40
N VAL A 229 13.61 1.85 4.96
CA VAL A 229 12.46 1.99 4.05
C VAL A 229 12.76 1.39 2.68
N ILE A 230 13.94 1.69 2.12
CA ILE A 230 14.38 1.14 0.82
C ILE A 230 14.44 -0.39 0.89
N GLN A 231 15.06 -0.96 1.92
CA GLN A 231 15.19 -2.40 2.08
C GLN A 231 13.84 -3.08 2.33
N ASN A 232 12.92 -2.45 3.07
CA ASN A 232 11.59 -2.97 3.27
C ASN A 232 10.78 -3.01 1.97
N TRP A 233 10.90 -2.00 1.13
CA TRP A 233 10.30 -1.98 -0.21
C TRP A 233 10.86 -3.10 -1.09
N TRP A 234 12.20 -3.23 -1.13
CA TRP A 234 12.90 -4.30 -1.85
C TRP A 234 12.45 -5.69 -1.38
N ARG A 235 12.42 -5.91 -0.06
CA ARG A 235 11.99 -7.17 0.53
C ARG A 235 10.59 -7.56 0.07
N GLN A 236 9.65 -6.62 0.15
CA GLN A 236 8.27 -6.85 -0.27
C GLN A 236 8.19 -7.17 -1.77
N GLY A 237 8.87 -6.40 -2.62
CA GLY A 237 8.93 -6.66 -4.04
C GLY A 237 9.51 -8.03 -4.36
N MET A 238 10.59 -8.43 -3.69
CA MET A 238 11.24 -9.73 -3.92
C MET A 238 10.43 -10.94 -3.42
N MET A 239 9.49 -10.75 -2.49
CA MET A 239 8.56 -11.81 -2.06
C MET A 239 7.56 -12.21 -3.13
N GLY A 240 7.21 -11.33 -4.05
CA GLY A 240 6.25 -11.62 -5.12
C GLY A 240 6.87 -12.40 -6.30
N GLY A 241 6.02 -12.99 -7.12
CA GLY A 241 6.39 -13.72 -8.34
C GLY A 241 6.80 -12.77 -9.48
N ALA A 242 7.92 -13.06 -10.14
CA ALA A 242 8.42 -12.22 -11.22
C ALA A 242 7.42 -12.05 -12.37
N LEU A 243 6.74 -13.13 -12.77
CA LEU A 243 5.72 -13.09 -13.83
C LEU A 243 4.54 -12.20 -13.43
N ALA A 244 4.02 -12.36 -12.21
CA ALA A 244 2.90 -11.57 -11.72
C ALA A 244 3.23 -10.07 -11.69
N GLN A 245 4.44 -9.74 -11.30
CA GLN A 245 4.90 -8.35 -11.25
C GLN A 245 5.16 -7.78 -12.64
N TYR A 246 5.66 -8.59 -13.58
CA TYR A 246 5.84 -8.22 -14.98
C TYR A 246 4.48 -7.91 -15.65
N GLU A 247 3.52 -8.82 -15.55
CA GLU A 247 2.17 -8.63 -16.09
C GLU A 247 1.41 -7.53 -15.34
N GLY A 248 1.66 -7.36 -14.05
CA GLY A 248 1.10 -6.30 -13.22
C GLY A 248 1.41 -4.89 -13.73
N ILE A 249 2.53 -4.70 -14.46
CA ILE A 249 2.85 -3.43 -15.10
C ILE A 249 1.75 -3.06 -16.11
N LYS A 250 1.28 -4.02 -16.91
CA LYS A 250 0.15 -3.81 -17.82
C LYS A 250 -1.13 -3.49 -17.06
N ALA A 251 -1.39 -4.23 -15.99
CA ALA A 251 -2.59 -4.04 -15.19
C ALA A 251 -2.73 -2.60 -14.68
N PHE A 252 -1.67 -2.01 -14.12
CA PHE A 252 -1.74 -0.67 -13.56
C PHE A 252 -1.59 0.44 -14.61
N SER A 253 -0.91 0.19 -15.73
CA SER A 253 -0.60 1.25 -16.70
C SER A 253 -1.61 1.35 -17.84
N GLU A 254 -2.18 0.22 -18.30
CA GLU A 254 -2.97 0.14 -19.53
C GLU A 254 -4.48 -0.10 -19.29
N THR A 255 -4.91 -0.31 -18.04
CA THR A 255 -6.33 -0.50 -17.73
C THR A 255 -7.04 0.85 -17.66
N ASP A 256 -8.01 1.07 -18.56
CA ASP A 256 -8.92 2.23 -18.49
C ASP A 256 -9.97 2.00 -17.40
N GLN A 257 -9.94 2.83 -16.36
CA GLN A 257 -10.83 2.81 -15.21
C GLN A 257 -11.74 4.05 -15.14
N THR A 258 -11.88 4.76 -16.25
CA THR A 258 -12.71 5.95 -16.35
C THR A 258 -14.17 5.65 -15.95
N ASP A 259 -14.71 4.54 -16.41
CA ASP A 259 -16.10 4.17 -16.10
C ASP A 259 -16.26 3.62 -14.68
N ASP A 260 -15.21 2.99 -14.12
CA ASP A 260 -15.21 2.61 -12.70
C ASP A 260 -15.34 3.85 -11.80
N LEU A 261 -14.54 4.91 -12.05
CA LEU A 261 -14.61 6.16 -11.27
C LEU A 261 -15.98 6.83 -11.39
N LYS A 262 -16.58 6.87 -12.58
CA LYS A 262 -17.94 7.44 -12.79
C LYS A 262 -19.04 6.64 -12.09
N ALA A 263 -18.82 5.33 -11.92
CA ALA A 263 -19.81 4.45 -11.27
C ALA A 263 -19.81 4.64 -9.76
N ILE A 264 -18.70 5.04 -9.14
CA ILE A 264 -18.59 5.22 -7.68
C ILE A 264 -19.53 6.32 -7.19
N THR A 265 -20.38 5.98 -6.21
CA THR A 265 -21.35 6.91 -5.60
C THR A 265 -21.09 7.17 -4.11
N VAL A 266 -20.25 6.39 -3.47
CA VAL A 266 -19.84 6.64 -2.06
C VAL A 266 -18.90 7.85 -1.95
N PRO A 267 -18.86 8.54 -0.81
CA PRO A 267 -17.87 9.58 -0.55
C PRO A 267 -16.44 9.05 -0.78
N THR A 268 -15.67 9.76 -1.61
CA THR A 268 -14.32 9.33 -2.00
C THR A 268 -13.30 10.44 -1.76
N LEU A 269 -12.26 10.15 -0.96
CA LEU A 269 -11.13 11.04 -0.78
C LEU A 269 -10.02 10.68 -1.77
N VAL A 270 -9.53 11.68 -2.50
CA VAL A 270 -8.37 11.55 -3.39
C VAL A 270 -7.22 12.33 -2.77
N MET A 271 -6.10 11.65 -2.49
CA MET A 271 -4.91 12.21 -1.85
C MET A 271 -3.70 12.02 -2.76
N GLN A 272 -2.96 13.07 -3.07
CA GLN A 272 -1.74 12.93 -3.87
C GLN A 272 -0.74 14.07 -3.62
N GLY A 273 0.56 13.74 -3.68
CA GLY A 273 1.63 14.71 -3.68
C GLY A 273 1.82 15.34 -5.07
N ASP A 274 2.16 16.62 -5.13
CA ASP A 274 2.44 17.29 -6.41
C ASP A 274 3.87 17.01 -6.92
N ASP A 275 4.75 16.41 -6.09
CA ASP A 275 6.06 15.88 -6.47
C ASP A 275 6.06 14.35 -6.66
N ASP A 276 4.91 13.76 -6.93
CA ASP A 276 4.80 12.35 -7.30
C ASP A 276 5.44 12.11 -8.68
N GLN A 277 6.61 11.45 -8.67
CA GLN A 277 7.41 11.17 -9.86
C GLN A 277 7.03 9.84 -10.53
N ILE A 278 6.09 9.07 -9.94
CA ILE A 278 5.63 7.77 -10.44
C ILE A 278 4.27 7.91 -11.13
N VAL A 279 3.33 8.58 -10.47
CA VAL A 279 1.98 8.85 -10.99
C VAL A 279 1.78 10.35 -11.05
N PRO A 280 1.87 10.99 -12.23
CA PRO A 280 1.71 12.43 -12.36
C PRO A 280 0.33 12.89 -11.89
N TYR A 281 0.26 13.74 -10.86
CA TYR A 281 -1.01 14.13 -10.24
C TYR A 281 -1.97 14.83 -11.21
N LYS A 282 -1.45 15.51 -12.23
CA LYS A 282 -2.26 16.21 -13.25
C LYS A 282 -3.06 15.25 -14.12
N ASP A 283 -2.49 14.09 -14.40
CA ASP A 283 -3.07 13.07 -15.27
C ASP A 283 -3.75 11.93 -14.47
N ALA A 284 -3.72 12.02 -13.15
CA ALA A 284 -4.36 11.07 -12.24
C ALA A 284 -5.35 11.77 -11.31
N SER A 285 -4.93 12.27 -10.14
CA SER A 285 -5.84 12.76 -9.09
C SER A 285 -6.73 13.92 -9.52
N LEU A 286 -6.23 14.84 -10.37
CA LEU A 286 -7.08 15.91 -10.91
C LEU A 286 -8.19 15.37 -11.82
N LEU A 287 -7.94 14.28 -12.55
CA LEU A 287 -8.95 13.62 -13.37
C LEU A 287 -9.90 12.78 -12.53
N GLN A 288 -9.37 12.07 -11.52
CA GLN A 288 -10.19 11.32 -10.56
C GLN A 288 -11.24 12.23 -9.92
N ALA A 289 -10.81 13.38 -9.40
CA ALA A 289 -11.72 14.33 -8.74
C ALA A 289 -12.83 14.85 -9.67
N LYS A 290 -12.56 14.95 -10.99
CA LYS A 290 -13.56 15.36 -11.99
C LYS A 290 -14.54 14.25 -12.34
N LEU A 291 -14.12 12.98 -12.26
CA LEU A 291 -14.92 11.82 -12.67
C LEU A 291 -15.79 11.29 -11.52
N LEU A 292 -15.32 11.41 -10.28
CA LEU A 292 -16.04 10.96 -9.08
C LEU A 292 -17.25 11.86 -8.78
N LYS A 293 -18.39 11.27 -8.45
CA LYS A 293 -19.61 12.02 -8.10
C LYS A 293 -19.48 12.75 -6.76
N HIS A 294 -18.82 12.14 -5.80
CA HIS A 294 -18.62 12.67 -4.44
C HIS A 294 -17.14 12.63 -4.07
N GLY A 295 -16.30 13.16 -4.96
CA GLY A 295 -14.85 13.22 -4.79
C GLY A 295 -14.40 14.45 -3.99
N THR A 296 -13.57 14.24 -2.97
CA THR A 296 -12.83 15.30 -2.28
C THR A 296 -11.37 15.18 -2.63
N LEU A 297 -10.76 16.23 -3.19
CA LEU A 297 -9.35 16.22 -3.59
C LEU A 297 -8.49 16.93 -2.55
N LYS A 298 -7.36 16.31 -2.18
CA LYS A 298 -6.31 16.92 -1.37
C LYS A 298 -4.96 16.72 -2.01
N ILE A 299 -4.30 17.83 -2.39
CA ILE A 299 -2.95 17.84 -2.94
C ILE A 299 -1.97 18.27 -1.86
N TYR A 300 -0.84 17.57 -1.75
CA TYR A 300 0.21 17.81 -0.76
C TYR A 300 1.46 18.35 -1.44
N PRO A 301 1.82 19.64 -1.21
CA PRO A 301 2.97 20.26 -1.85
C PRO A 301 4.29 19.56 -1.48
N GLY A 302 5.07 19.16 -2.47
CA GLY A 302 6.37 18.53 -2.31
C GLY A 302 6.35 17.07 -1.84
N PHE A 303 5.17 16.44 -1.69
CA PHE A 303 5.11 15.05 -1.25
C PHE A 303 5.33 14.08 -2.42
N PRO A 304 6.10 12.99 -2.18
CA PRO A 304 6.39 11.98 -3.19
C PRO A 304 5.28 10.94 -3.32
N HIS A 305 5.45 9.97 -4.23
CA HIS A 305 4.53 8.85 -4.44
C HIS A 305 4.25 8.04 -3.15
N GLY A 306 5.30 7.67 -2.44
CA GLY A 306 5.21 6.92 -1.17
C GLY A 306 4.97 7.79 0.06
N MET A 307 4.18 8.86 -0.07
CA MET A 307 3.93 9.82 1.02
C MET A 307 3.29 9.21 2.27
N MET A 308 2.56 8.11 2.15
CA MET A 308 1.98 7.41 3.29
C MET A 308 3.04 6.81 4.22
N THR A 309 4.26 6.57 3.72
CA THR A 309 5.42 6.12 4.49
C THR A 309 6.27 7.29 4.97
N THR A 310 6.58 8.23 4.08
CA THR A 310 7.50 9.35 4.39
C THR A 310 6.86 10.48 5.19
N HIS A 311 5.54 10.62 5.13
CA HIS A 311 4.74 11.66 5.78
C HIS A 311 3.51 11.06 6.49
N ALA A 312 3.73 9.90 7.14
CA ALA A 312 2.66 9.10 7.74
C ALA A 312 1.81 9.87 8.75
N ASP A 313 2.38 10.78 9.52
CA ASP A 313 1.70 11.61 10.50
C ASP A 313 0.62 12.50 9.86
N VAL A 314 0.96 13.18 8.77
CA VAL A 314 0.03 14.03 8.02
C VAL A 314 -1.05 13.20 7.32
N ILE A 315 -0.63 12.15 6.61
CA ILE A 315 -1.56 11.30 5.85
C ILE A 315 -2.53 10.56 6.78
N ASN A 316 -2.06 10.04 7.91
CA ASN A 316 -2.91 9.35 8.88
C ASN A 316 -3.94 10.29 9.52
N ALA A 317 -3.55 11.53 9.84
CA ALA A 317 -4.46 12.52 10.41
C ALA A 317 -5.60 12.88 9.43
N ASP A 318 -5.27 13.10 8.17
CA ASP A 318 -6.24 13.43 7.13
C ASP A 318 -7.16 12.25 6.78
N LEU A 319 -6.59 11.05 6.71
CA LEU A 319 -7.34 9.81 6.53
C LEU A 319 -8.37 9.65 7.65
N LEU A 320 -7.95 9.81 8.91
CA LEU A 320 -8.83 9.68 10.06
C LEU A 320 -9.94 10.76 10.07
N ALA A 321 -9.61 12.00 9.71
CA ALA A 321 -10.58 13.09 9.61
C ALA A 321 -11.68 12.77 8.59
N PHE A 322 -11.29 12.24 7.39
CA PHE A 322 -12.25 11.82 6.37
C PHE A 322 -13.08 10.61 6.80
N ILE A 323 -12.47 9.65 7.48
CA ILE A 323 -13.17 8.46 7.97
C ILE A 323 -14.29 8.86 8.93
N ARG A 324 -14.05 9.84 9.79
CA ARG A 324 -14.99 10.32 10.84
C ARG A 324 -16.02 11.33 10.35
N SER A 325 -15.88 11.90 9.16
CA SER A 325 -16.83 12.87 8.57
C SER A 325 -18.17 12.23 8.02
#